data_c2e0289dc9ea766ff21950f9924ea369
#
_entry.id   c2e0289dc9ea766ff21950f9924ea369
#
_cell.length_a   1.000
_cell.length_b   1.000
_cell.length_c   1.000
_cell.angle_alpha   90.00
_cell.angle_beta   90.00
_cell.angle_gamma   90.00
#
_symmetry.space_group_name_H-M   'P 1'
#
loop_
_entity.id
_entity.type
_entity.pdbx_description
1 polymer ?
#
loop_
_entity_poly.entity_id
_entity_poly.type
_entity_poly.pdbx_seq_one_letter_code
_entity_poly.pdbx_strand_id
1 'polypeptide(L)'
;MLSIQHILGMMLAKGEKLSSRQIAAVVYPDAIRAYTGPRQYSHFEKSEDGTDISYMQFPEDMHAEKNAIEKSIAAHGHLVSDIRPCAIGENTDFDAFLAHNRHLTGEMREGIVLHLQQDILFDRFIREQIDCSRKYEDIFFFHGQKMNGKELRALISEIEQQGIYVMSYILYQKYHVSTHQGWLEKVVRPALEAEYPKDLAEKTFSYMRISSSVNAHIAVGDWSKLGAGYIPLYDYMKLFAELEKCA
;
A
#
# COMPACT_ATOMS: atom_id res chain seq x y z
N MET A 1 -1.53 3.45 0.02
CA MET A 1 -2.04 2.80 -1.24
C MET A 1 -2.89 1.58 -0.90
N LEU A 2 -3.66 1.05 -1.85
CA LEU A 2 -4.35 -0.24 -1.69
C LEU A 2 -3.37 -1.40 -1.96
N SER A 3 -3.54 -2.53 -1.26
CA SER A 3 -2.61 -3.67 -1.36
C SER A 3 -2.37 -4.17 -2.80
N ILE A 4 -3.40 -4.11 -3.66
CA ILE A 4 -3.23 -4.46 -5.08
C ILE A 4 -2.30 -3.49 -5.81
N GLN A 5 -2.33 -2.20 -5.46
CA GLN A 5 -1.46 -1.20 -6.09
C GLN A 5 0.01 -1.47 -5.79
N HIS A 6 0.34 -2.01 -4.61
CA HIS A 6 1.71 -2.40 -4.28
C HIS A 6 2.23 -3.52 -5.19
N ILE A 7 1.38 -4.52 -5.52
CA ILE A 7 1.76 -5.55 -6.48
C ILE A 7 1.95 -4.95 -7.88
N LEU A 8 0.99 -4.12 -8.33
CA LEU A 8 1.09 -3.47 -9.65
C LEU A 8 2.32 -2.55 -9.74
N GLY A 9 2.61 -1.80 -8.67
CA GLY A 9 3.81 -0.96 -8.57
C GLY A 9 5.10 -1.78 -8.63
N MET A 10 5.14 -2.93 -7.97
CA MET A 10 6.28 -3.83 -8.06
C MET A 10 6.45 -4.43 -9.46
N MET A 11 5.34 -4.75 -10.14
CA MET A 11 5.39 -5.18 -11.55
C MET A 11 5.92 -4.08 -12.47
N LEU A 12 5.58 -2.82 -12.23
CA LEU A 12 6.13 -1.69 -12.98
C LEU A 12 7.64 -1.55 -12.75
N ALA A 13 8.10 -1.73 -11.51
CA ALA A 13 9.49 -1.59 -11.12
C ALA A 13 10.38 -2.77 -11.60
N LYS A 14 9.87 -4.01 -11.50
CA LYS A 14 10.63 -5.25 -11.70
C LYS A 14 10.30 -6.00 -13.00
N GLY A 15 9.17 -5.71 -13.63
CA GLY A 15 8.60 -6.43 -14.77
C GLY A 15 7.37 -7.27 -14.40
N GLU A 16 6.76 -7.91 -15.40
CA GLU A 16 5.49 -8.61 -15.25
C GLU A 16 5.56 -9.95 -14.47
N LYS A 17 6.74 -10.52 -14.34
CA LYS A 17 6.95 -11.83 -13.69
C LYS A 17 7.54 -11.65 -12.31
N LEU A 18 6.67 -11.64 -11.31
CA LEU A 18 7.08 -11.66 -9.91
C LEU A 18 7.06 -13.09 -9.36
N SER A 19 7.97 -13.41 -8.44
CA SER A 19 7.91 -14.64 -7.66
C SER A 19 6.73 -14.59 -6.67
N SER A 20 6.28 -15.75 -6.18
CA SER A 20 5.27 -15.80 -5.10
C SER A 20 5.74 -15.02 -3.88
N ARG A 21 7.02 -15.14 -3.52
CA ARG A 21 7.61 -14.44 -2.40
C ARG A 21 7.66 -12.92 -2.58
N GLN A 22 7.94 -12.43 -3.78
CA GLN A 22 7.88 -11.00 -4.09
C GLN A 22 6.46 -10.45 -3.96
N ILE A 23 5.46 -11.16 -4.50
CA ILE A 23 4.04 -10.77 -4.39
C ILE A 23 3.61 -10.72 -2.91
N ALA A 24 3.95 -11.74 -2.13
CA ALA A 24 3.60 -11.78 -0.72
C ALA A 24 4.36 -10.70 0.06
N ALA A 25 5.66 -10.53 -0.15
CA ALA A 25 6.48 -9.58 0.59
C ALA A 25 6.05 -8.12 0.37
N VAL A 26 5.69 -7.74 -0.87
CA VAL A 26 5.24 -6.37 -1.14
C VAL A 26 3.87 -6.06 -0.52
N VAL A 27 3.08 -7.06 -0.18
CA VAL A 27 1.77 -6.91 0.48
C VAL A 27 1.87 -7.12 2.00
N TYR A 28 2.96 -7.66 2.49
CA TYR A 28 3.10 -8.10 3.87
C TYR A 28 2.82 -7.02 4.92
N PRO A 29 3.27 -5.76 4.79
CA PRO A 29 2.92 -4.70 5.74
C PRO A 29 1.42 -4.48 5.90
N ASP A 30 0.65 -4.57 4.83
CA ASP A 30 -0.82 -4.49 4.85
C ASP A 30 -1.45 -5.75 5.44
N ALA A 31 -0.97 -6.93 5.02
CA ALA A 31 -1.50 -8.22 5.46
C ALA A 31 -1.37 -8.40 6.97
N ILE A 32 -0.20 -8.10 7.52
CA ILE A 32 0.12 -8.30 8.94
C ILE A 32 -0.71 -7.41 9.87
N ARG A 33 -1.34 -6.35 9.36
CA ARG A 33 -2.28 -5.52 10.13
C ARG A 33 -3.43 -6.33 10.72
N ALA A 34 -3.81 -7.45 10.10
CA ALA A 34 -4.80 -8.37 10.66
C ALA A 34 -4.37 -8.91 12.03
N TYR A 35 -3.06 -8.92 12.34
CA TYR A 35 -2.48 -9.37 13.59
C TYR A 35 -2.02 -8.22 14.49
N THR A 36 -1.53 -7.13 13.93
CA THR A 36 -0.95 -6.01 14.68
C THR A 36 -1.96 -4.91 15.01
N GLY A 37 -3.06 -4.82 14.28
CA GLY A 37 -4.08 -3.79 14.43
C GLY A 37 -3.68 -2.46 13.80
N PRO A 38 -3.11 -1.49 14.56
CA PRO A 38 -2.80 -0.17 14.03
C PRO A 38 -1.77 -0.19 12.89
N ARG A 39 -2.02 0.62 11.85
CA ARG A 39 -1.16 0.74 10.67
C ARG A 39 0.26 1.24 11.03
N GLN A 40 0.36 2.07 12.03
CA GLN A 40 1.61 2.69 12.48
C GLN A 40 2.74 1.68 12.71
N TYR A 41 2.42 0.51 13.28
CA TYR A 41 3.43 -0.51 13.57
C TYR A 41 4.06 -1.12 12.34
N SER A 42 3.25 -1.49 11.36
CA SER A 42 3.71 -2.17 10.14
C SER A 42 4.19 -1.22 9.04
N HIS A 43 3.79 0.06 9.09
CA HIS A 43 4.14 1.06 8.09
C HIS A 43 5.11 2.12 8.61
N PHE A 44 5.57 2.00 9.85
CA PHE A 44 6.52 2.93 10.47
C PHE A 44 6.05 4.39 10.44
N GLU A 45 4.75 4.59 10.61
CA GLU A 45 4.17 5.94 10.60
C GLU A 45 4.54 6.69 11.88
N LYS A 46 5.07 7.91 11.71
CA LYS A 46 5.39 8.83 12.80
C LYS A 46 4.13 9.31 13.53
N SER A 47 4.25 9.57 14.82
CA SER A 47 3.20 10.26 15.58
C SER A 47 3.24 11.76 15.34
N GLU A 48 2.09 12.45 15.46
CA GLU A 48 2.01 13.91 15.35
C GLU A 48 2.72 14.65 16.47
N ASP A 49 2.75 14.05 17.66
CA ASP A 49 3.32 14.64 18.88
C ASP A 49 4.76 14.24 19.13
N GLY A 50 5.40 13.51 18.21
CA GLY A 50 6.76 13.00 18.35
C GLY A 50 6.91 11.91 19.38
N THR A 51 5.82 11.27 19.82
CA THR A 51 5.86 10.10 20.69
C THR A 51 6.62 8.98 19.98
N ASP A 52 7.60 8.41 20.66
CA ASP A 52 8.33 7.23 20.16
C ASP A 52 7.36 6.07 19.96
N ILE A 53 7.10 5.75 18.71
CA ILE A 53 6.30 4.60 18.35
C ILE A 53 7.25 3.40 18.32
N SER A 54 6.90 2.38 19.05
CA SER A 54 7.61 1.10 18.96
C SER A 54 7.27 0.43 17.63
N TYR A 55 8.19 0.55 16.72
CA TYR A 55 8.08 -0.07 15.41
C TYR A 55 8.29 -1.57 15.50
N MET A 56 7.52 -2.31 14.70
CA MET A 56 7.65 -3.75 14.69
C MET A 56 8.96 -4.19 14.02
N GLN A 57 9.48 -5.29 14.52
CA GLN A 57 10.47 -6.08 13.82
C GLN A 57 9.74 -7.14 13.01
N PHE A 58 9.82 -7.07 11.68
CA PHE A 58 9.19 -8.09 10.83
C PHE A 58 9.85 -9.45 11.05
N PRO A 59 9.09 -10.55 11.11
CA PRO A 59 9.68 -11.88 11.11
C PRO A 59 10.40 -12.15 9.79
N GLU A 60 11.44 -12.97 9.78
CA GLU A 60 12.11 -13.42 8.56
C GLU A 60 11.22 -14.37 7.74
N ASP A 61 10.29 -15.05 8.41
CA ASP A 61 9.37 -15.98 7.81
C ASP A 61 7.93 -15.42 7.85
N MET A 62 7.34 -15.23 6.68
CA MET A 62 5.96 -14.77 6.54
C MET A 62 4.93 -15.81 6.97
N HIS A 63 5.32 -17.08 7.19
CA HIS A 63 4.48 -18.11 7.82
C HIS A 63 4.33 -17.93 9.33
N ALA A 64 4.92 -16.88 9.93
CA ALA A 64 4.78 -16.64 11.36
C ALA A 64 3.31 -16.47 11.77
N GLU A 65 2.89 -17.27 12.74
CA GLU A 65 1.53 -17.24 13.26
C GLU A 65 1.25 -15.95 14.07
N LYS A 66 -0.02 -15.60 14.16
CA LYS A 66 -0.50 -14.43 14.91
C LYS A 66 0.13 -14.32 16.31
N ASN A 67 0.14 -15.41 17.07
CA ASN A 67 0.66 -15.41 18.43
C ASN A 67 2.16 -15.11 18.50
N ALA A 68 2.94 -15.52 17.49
CA ALA A 68 4.39 -15.23 17.44
C ALA A 68 4.62 -13.73 17.15
N ILE A 69 3.82 -13.16 16.27
CA ILE A 69 3.85 -11.74 15.92
C ILE A 69 3.41 -10.87 17.11
N GLU A 70 2.31 -11.24 17.78
CA GLU A 70 1.85 -10.54 18.98
C GLU A 70 2.90 -10.56 20.11
N LYS A 71 3.58 -11.68 20.32
CA LYS A 71 4.68 -11.78 21.27
C LYS A 71 5.87 -10.90 20.88
N SER A 72 6.21 -10.84 19.60
CA SER A 72 7.29 -9.97 19.10
C SER A 72 6.96 -8.50 19.34
N ILE A 73 5.72 -8.09 19.07
CA ILE A 73 5.26 -6.71 19.32
C ILE A 73 5.31 -6.40 20.81
N ALA A 74 4.81 -7.30 21.68
CA ALA A 74 4.82 -7.12 23.12
C ALA A 74 6.25 -7.06 23.71
N ALA A 75 7.21 -7.74 23.10
CA ALA A 75 8.61 -7.74 23.56
C ALA A 75 9.37 -6.47 23.16
N HIS A 76 8.97 -5.79 22.09
CA HIS A 76 9.73 -4.69 21.50
C HIS A 76 8.95 -3.36 21.49
N GLY A 77 7.71 -3.34 21.99
CA GLY A 77 6.86 -2.19 21.83
C GLY A 77 5.92 -1.87 22.98
N HIS A 78 5.73 -0.57 23.21
CA HIS A 78 4.57 -0.09 23.93
C HIS A 78 3.42 0.11 22.94
N LEU A 79 2.32 -0.66 23.11
CA LEU A 79 1.06 -0.40 22.42
C LEU A 79 0.51 0.93 22.92
N VAL A 80 0.68 1.99 22.16
CA VAL A 80 0.04 3.27 22.46
C VAL A 80 -1.33 3.25 21.79
N SER A 81 -2.39 3.20 22.61
CA SER A 81 -3.78 3.05 22.14
C SER A 81 -4.32 4.30 21.43
N ASP A 82 -3.70 5.47 21.60
CA ASP A 82 -4.21 6.77 21.19
C ASP A 82 -3.28 7.54 20.22
N ILE A 83 -2.52 6.81 19.39
CA ILE A 83 -1.71 7.46 18.37
C ILE A 83 -2.63 8.12 17.35
N ARG A 84 -2.58 9.44 17.26
CA ARG A 84 -3.15 10.16 16.12
C ARG A 84 -2.14 10.09 14.97
N PRO A 85 -2.44 9.34 13.90
CA PRO A 85 -1.57 9.35 12.73
C PRO A 85 -1.53 10.77 12.18
N CYS A 86 -0.37 11.21 11.73
CA CYS A 86 -0.31 12.42 10.93
C CYS A 86 -1.30 12.29 9.77
N ALA A 87 -2.21 13.25 9.62
CA ALA A 87 -3.12 13.23 8.50
C ALA A 87 -2.32 13.59 7.24
N ILE A 88 -2.25 12.69 6.29
CA ILE A 88 -1.67 12.87 4.95
C ILE A 88 -0.27 13.49 4.94
N GLY A 89 0.72 12.69 4.61
CA GLY A 89 2.07 13.18 4.43
C GLY A 89 3.17 12.13 4.56
N GLU A 90 4.42 12.52 4.38
CA GLU A 90 5.60 11.67 4.59
C GLU A 90 5.69 11.21 6.05
N ASN A 91 4.82 10.29 6.42
CA ASN A 91 4.67 9.82 7.79
C ASN A 91 5.55 8.62 8.09
N THR A 92 6.01 7.92 7.05
CA THR A 92 6.82 6.72 7.21
C THR A 92 8.23 7.09 7.66
N ASP A 93 8.65 6.57 8.82
CA ASP A 93 10.04 6.62 9.29
C ASP A 93 10.85 5.50 8.64
N PHE A 94 11.33 5.75 7.42
CA PHE A 94 12.06 4.75 6.66
C PHE A 94 13.42 4.40 7.28
N ASP A 95 14.07 5.36 7.94
CA ASP A 95 15.35 5.14 8.63
C ASP A 95 15.14 4.22 9.85
N ALA A 96 14.06 4.44 10.60
CA ALA A 96 13.70 3.55 11.69
C ALA A 96 13.39 2.13 11.18
N PHE A 97 12.66 2.00 10.05
CA PHE A 97 12.45 0.70 9.41
C PHE A 97 13.77 0.01 9.11
N LEU A 98 14.70 0.68 8.45
CA LEU A 98 16.00 0.12 8.08
C LEU A 98 16.81 -0.28 9.33
N ALA A 99 16.75 0.51 10.40
CA ALA A 99 17.45 0.23 11.64
C ALA A 99 16.91 -1.01 12.37
N HIS A 100 15.58 -1.14 12.45
CA HIS A 100 14.90 -2.24 13.16
C HIS A 100 14.90 -3.56 12.39
N ASN A 101 14.98 -3.52 11.06
CA ASN A 101 14.79 -4.68 10.18
C ASN A 101 16.05 -5.04 9.39
N ARG A 102 17.24 -4.81 9.95
CA ARG A 102 18.54 -5.13 9.32
C ARG A 102 18.72 -6.63 9.03
N HIS A 103 18.03 -7.49 9.75
CA HIS A 103 18.07 -8.94 9.58
C HIS A 103 17.36 -9.40 8.31
N LEU A 104 16.40 -8.63 7.81
CA LEU A 104 15.68 -8.98 6.60
C LEU A 104 16.61 -8.96 5.37
N THR A 105 16.48 -9.97 4.53
CA THR A 105 17.31 -10.15 3.33
C THR A 105 16.46 -10.55 2.12
N GLY A 106 17.08 -10.54 0.92
CA GLY A 106 16.47 -11.04 -0.30
C GLY A 106 15.12 -10.40 -0.63
N GLU A 107 14.24 -11.20 -1.23
CA GLU A 107 12.92 -10.76 -1.73
C GLU A 107 11.99 -10.23 -0.62
N MET A 108 12.13 -10.75 0.61
CA MET A 108 11.36 -10.27 1.75
C MET A 108 11.67 -8.81 2.06
N ARG A 109 12.97 -8.48 2.22
CA ARG A 109 13.40 -7.10 2.42
C ARG A 109 13.01 -6.19 1.27
N GLU A 110 13.26 -6.64 0.06
CA GLU A 110 12.97 -5.91 -1.17
C GLU A 110 11.48 -5.55 -1.28
N GLY A 111 10.59 -6.51 -1.06
CA GLY A 111 9.16 -6.29 -1.13
C GLY A 111 8.65 -5.29 -0.08
N ILE A 112 9.11 -5.43 1.18
CA ILE A 112 8.69 -4.50 2.24
C ILE A 112 9.25 -3.10 2.01
N VAL A 113 10.52 -2.98 1.62
CA VAL A 113 11.14 -1.69 1.25
C VAL A 113 10.33 -1.00 0.15
N LEU A 114 10.01 -1.75 -0.89
CA LEU A 114 9.27 -1.21 -2.03
C LEU A 114 7.84 -0.79 -1.62
N HIS A 115 7.18 -1.57 -0.76
CA HIS A 115 5.88 -1.18 -0.21
C HIS A 115 5.93 0.20 0.48
N LEU A 116 6.88 0.37 1.41
CA LEU A 116 7.01 1.62 2.16
C LEU A 116 7.40 2.81 1.26
N GLN A 117 8.26 2.58 0.28
CA GLN A 117 8.62 3.61 -0.70
C GLN A 117 7.42 4.02 -1.57
N GLN A 118 6.61 3.07 -1.99
CA GLN A 118 5.38 3.33 -2.75
C GLN A 118 4.37 4.14 -1.93
N ASP A 119 4.21 3.82 -0.64
CA ASP A 119 3.36 4.60 0.25
C ASP A 119 3.88 6.05 0.38
N ILE A 120 5.18 6.24 0.59
CA ILE A 120 5.78 7.59 0.67
C ILE A 120 5.51 8.39 -0.63
N LEU A 121 5.73 7.78 -1.79
CA LEU A 121 5.52 8.45 -3.06
C LEU A 121 4.04 8.78 -3.30
N PHE A 122 3.14 7.87 -2.95
CA PHE A 122 1.71 8.10 -3.11
C PHE A 122 1.20 9.15 -2.12
N ASP A 123 1.65 9.12 -0.88
CA ASP A 123 1.28 10.12 0.12
C ASP A 123 1.78 11.52 -0.28
N ARG A 124 2.99 11.61 -0.85
CA ARG A 124 3.51 12.86 -1.43
C ARG A 124 2.64 13.34 -2.58
N PHE A 125 2.28 12.44 -3.50
CA PHE A 125 1.40 12.71 -4.63
C PHE A 125 0.04 13.25 -4.16
N ILE A 126 -0.59 12.63 -3.16
CA ILE A 126 -1.85 13.10 -2.58
C ILE A 126 -1.68 14.48 -1.94
N ARG A 127 -0.59 14.71 -1.22
CA ARG A 127 -0.30 16.00 -0.57
C ARG A 127 -0.13 17.14 -1.58
N GLU A 128 0.46 16.88 -2.73
CA GLU A 128 0.59 17.86 -3.80
C GLU A 128 -0.78 18.28 -4.38
N GLN A 129 -1.79 17.41 -4.27
CA GLN A 129 -3.14 17.67 -4.75
C GLN A 129 -4.05 18.32 -3.69
N ILE A 130 -3.77 18.10 -2.40
CA ILE A 130 -4.65 18.48 -1.30
C ILE A 130 -3.94 19.49 -0.40
N ASP A 131 -4.53 20.69 -0.28
CA ASP A 131 -4.06 21.68 0.70
C ASP A 131 -4.54 21.28 2.10
N CYS A 132 -3.58 20.87 2.93
CA CYS A 132 -3.75 20.50 4.34
C CYS A 132 -3.31 21.59 5.31
N SER A 133 -3.19 22.84 4.86
CA SER A 133 -2.66 23.97 5.66
C SER A 133 -3.46 24.25 6.93
N ARG A 134 -4.72 23.79 7.00
CA ARG A 134 -5.61 23.93 8.17
C ARG A 134 -5.92 22.59 8.84
N LYS A 135 -4.93 21.76 8.99
CA LYS A 135 -4.99 20.42 9.55
C LYS A 135 -5.71 20.33 10.90
N TYR A 136 -5.50 21.32 11.80
CA TYR A 136 -6.08 21.35 13.14
C TYR A 136 -7.59 21.66 13.17
N GLU A 137 -8.13 22.15 12.06
CA GLU A 137 -9.56 22.49 11.96
C GLU A 137 -10.39 21.39 11.29
N ASP A 138 -9.80 20.23 10.99
CA ASP A 138 -10.40 19.17 10.15
C ASP A 138 -10.96 19.71 8.81
N ILE A 139 -10.32 20.74 8.28
CA ILE A 139 -10.67 21.41 7.05
C ILE A 139 -9.56 21.18 6.03
N PHE A 140 -9.95 20.69 4.87
CA PHE A 140 -9.07 20.41 3.76
C PHE A 140 -9.57 21.11 2.50
N PHE A 141 -8.68 21.36 1.56
CA PHE A 141 -9.03 21.93 0.28
C PHE A 141 -8.48 21.05 -0.84
N PHE A 142 -9.33 20.75 -1.81
CA PHE A 142 -8.94 20.06 -3.03
C PHE A 142 -9.41 20.90 -4.20
N HIS A 143 -8.49 21.37 -5.05
CA HIS A 143 -8.76 22.30 -6.14
C HIS A 143 -9.64 23.51 -5.71
N GLY A 144 -9.37 24.04 -4.51
CA GLY A 144 -10.11 25.17 -3.94
C GLY A 144 -11.48 24.85 -3.33
N GLN A 145 -11.94 23.60 -3.39
CA GLN A 145 -13.16 23.16 -2.72
C GLN A 145 -12.85 22.72 -1.29
N LYS A 146 -13.59 23.30 -0.34
CA LYS A 146 -13.49 22.93 1.08
C LYS A 146 -14.15 21.58 1.31
N MET A 147 -13.50 20.71 2.07
CA MET A 147 -14.03 19.40 2.47
C MET A 147 -13.68 19.06 3.92
N ASN A 148 -14.50 18.20 4.51
CA ASN A 148 -14.26 17.63 5.83
C ASN A 148 -13.49 16.29 5.71
N GLY A 149 -13.07 15.73 6.85
CA GLY A 149 -12.27 14.50 6.86
C GLY A 149 -12.99 13.26 6.28
N LYS A 150 -14.34 13.22 6.25
CA LYS A 150 -15.10 12.13 5.62
C LYS A 150 -15.06 12.26 4.09
N GLU A 151 -15.27 13.47 3.59
CA GLU A 151 -15.21 13.78 2.15
C GLU A 151 -13.79 13.56 1.63
N LEU A 152 -12.77 13.96 2.40
CA LEU A 152 -11.37 13.70 2.09
C LEU A 152 -11.08 12.19 1.96
N ARG A 153 -11.53 11.36 2.91
CA ARG A 153 -11.33 9.90 2.82
C ARG A 153 -12.01 9.30 1.59
N ALA A 154 -13.21 9.75 1.25
CA ALA A 154 -13.90 9.32 0.04
C ALA A 154 -13.12 9.70 -1.21
N LEU A 155 -12.63 10.93 -1.29
CA LEU A 155 -11.79 11.41 -2.39
C LEU A 155 -10.50 10.59 -2.53
N ILE A 156 -9.77 10.34 -1.43
CA ILE A 156 -8.54 9.53 -1.46
C ILE A 156 -8.85 8.13 -1.99
N SER A 157 -9.95 7.51 -1.55
CA SER A 157 -10.35 6.20 -2.05
C SER A 157 -10.63 6.20 -3.56
N GLU A 158 -11.23 7.26 -4.09
CA GLU A 158 -11.47 7.40 -5.53
C GLU A 158 -10.16 7.62 -6.30
N ILE A 159 -9.23 8.40 -5.74
CA ILE A 159 -7.88 8.60 -6.31
C ILE A 159 -7.11 7.27 -6.35
N GLU A 160 -7.17 6.49 -5.28
CA GLU A 160 -6.57 5.15 -5.24
C GLU A 160 -7.16 4.22 -6.29
N GLN A 161 -8.48 4.21 -6.45
CA GLN A 161 -9.15 3.41 -7.47
C GLN A 161 -8.76 3.84 -8.89
N GLN A 162 -8.72 5.13 -9.16
CA GLN A 162 -8.23 5.65 -10.43
C GLN A 162 -6.78 5.22 -10.69
N GLY A 163 -5.93 5.25 -9.65
CA GLY A 163 -4.55 4.79 -9.72
C GLY A 163 -4.45 3.32 -10.17
N ILE A 164 -5.32 2.42 -9.67
CA ILE A 164 -5.37 1.03 -10.12
C ILE A 164 -5.66 0.94 -11.62
N TYR A 165 -6.61 1.71 -12.14
CA TYR A 165 -6.90 1.72 -13.57
C TYR A 165 -5.71 2.16 -14.40
N VAL A 166 -5.05 3.24 -14.00
CA VAL A 166 -3.90 3.78 -14.73
C VAL A 166 -2.73 2.79 -14.71
N MET A 167 -2.41 2.21 -13.54
CA MET A 167 -1.34 1.20 -13.43
C MET A 167 -1.64 -0.03 -14.29
N SER A 168 -2.87 -0.53 -14.25
CA SER A 168 -3.30 -1.68 -15.06
C SER A 168 -3.22 -1.38 -16.56
N TYR A 169 -3.58 -0.17 -16.97
CA TYR A 169 -3.43 0.26 -18.35
C TYR A 169 -1.95 0.28 -18.80
N ILE A 170 -1.07 0.85 -17.98
CA ILE A 170 0.37 0.90 -18.29
C ILE A 170 0.96 -0.51 -18.40
N LEU A 171 0.62 -1.40 -17.46
CA LEU A 171 1.06 -2.80 -17.50
C LEU A 171 0.56 -3.54 -18.74
N TYR A 172 -0.69 -3.29 -19.14
CA TYR A 172 -1.24 -3.85 -20.36
C TYR A 172 -0.51 -3.35 -21.60
N GLN A 173 -0.26 -2.04 -21.71
CA GLN A 173 0.45 -1.45 -22.84
C GLN A 173 1.92 -1.92 -22.92
N LYS A 174 2.57 -2.04 -21.76
CA LYS A 174 4.01 -2.34 -21.70
C LYS A 174 4.32 -3.84 -21.79
N TYR A 175 3.48 -4.67 -21.16
CA TYR A 175 3.75 -6.11 -20.99
C TYR A 175 2.62 -7.01 -21.48
N HIS A 176 1.52 -6.47 -21.99
CA HIS A 176 0.29 -7.19 -22.35
C HIS A 176 -0.32 -8.00 -21.20
N VAL A 177 -0.09 -7.56 -19.96
CA VAL A 177 -0.63 -8.20 -18.75
C VAL A 177 -2.00 -7.61 -18.43
N SER A 178 -3.01 -8.47 -18.40
CA SER A 178 -4.36 -8.10 -17.96
C SER A 178 -4.54 -8.43 -16.48
N THR A 179 -4.64 -7.40 -15.64
CA THR A 179 -4.74 -7.50 -14.17
C THR A 179 -6.20 -7.55 -13.69
N HIS A 180 -6.99 -8.44 -14.25
CA HIS A 180 -8.40 -8.63 -13.92
C HIS A 180 -8.60 -9.65 -12.78
N GLN A 181 -9.83 -9.87 -12.37
CA GLN A 181 -10.16 -10.80 -11.28
C GLN A 181 -9.60 -12.22 -11.50
N GLY A 182 -9.61 -12.72 -12.74
CA GLY A 182 -9.01 -14.01 -13.06
C GLY A 182 -7.48 -14.05 -12.88
N TRP A 183 -6.79 -12.91 -13.04
CA TRP A 183 -5.37 -12.79 -12.72
C TRP A 183 -5.14 -12.84 -11.21
N LEU A 184 -5.96 -12.15 -10.41
CA LEU A 184 -5.90 -12.23 -8.95
C LEU A 184 -6.06 -13.66 -8.46
N GLU A 185 -7.06 -14.39 -8.98
CA GLU A 185 -7.32 -15.78 -8.60
C GLU A 185 -6.19 -16.75 -9.05
N LYS A 186 -5.59 -16.51 -10.21
CA LYS A 186 -4.60 -17.43 -10.80
C LYS A 186 -3.15 -17.12 -10.38
N VAL A 187 -2.86 -15.89 -10.01
CA VAL A 187 -1.49 -15.43 -9.74
C VAL A 187 -1.33 -15.00 -8.29
N VAL A 188 -2.18 -14.08 -7.81
CA VAL A 188 -2.01 -13.49 -6.47
C VAL A 188 -2.43 -14.46 -5.38
N ARG A 189 -3.62 -15.10 -5.51
CA ARG A 189 -4.08 -16.06 -4.49
C ARG A 189 -3.07 -17.19 -4.22
N PRO A 190 -2.56 -17.93 -5.24
CA PRO A 190 -1.58 -18.98 -5.00
C PRO A 190 -0.28 -18.47 -4.39
N ALA A 191 0.13 -17.25 -4.74
CA ALA A 191 1.32 -16.64 -4.15
C ALA A 191 1.17 -16.37 -2.66
N LEU A 192 0.01 -15.84 -2.24
CA LEU A 192 -0.28 -15.61 -0.82
C LEU A 192 -0.42 -16.92 -0.05
N GLU A 193 -1.09 -17.92 -0.63
CA GLU A 193 -1.28 -19.24 -0.02
C GLU A 193 0.05 -20.01 0.15
N ALA A 194 1.04 -19.75 -0.71
CA ALA A 194 2.36 -20.35 -0.62
C ALA A 194 3.23 -19.74 0.48
N GLU A 195 3.02 -18.48 0.83
CA GLU A 195 3.94 -17.70 1.68
C GLU A 195 3.33 -17.30 3.04
N TYR A 196 2.00 -17.36 3.19
CA TYR A 196 1.30 -16.96 4.42
C TYR A 196 0.62 -18.13 5.13
N PRO A 197 0.39 -18.03 6.45
CA PRO A 197 -0.58 -18.87 7.13
C PRO A 197 -1.94 -18.77 6.44
N LYS A 198 -2.68 -19.88 6.40
CA LYS A 198 -3.94 -19.99 5.65
C LYS A 198 -4.94 -18.89 5.96
N ASP A 199 -5.13 -18.54 7.23
CA ASP A 199 -6.07 -17.51 7.65
C ASP A 199 -5.63 -16.11 7.21
N LEU A 200 -4.32 -15.84 7.21
CA LEU A 200 -3.76 -14.57 6.75
C LEU A 200 -3.90 -14.43 5.24
N ALA A 201 -3.57 -15.49 4.48
CA ALA A 201 -3.72 -15.52 3.03
C ALA A 201 -5.17 -15.26 2.60
N GLU A 202 -6.13 -15.94 3.24
CA GLU A 202 -7.56 -15.81 2.93
C GLU A 202 -8.09 -14.40 3.24
N LYS A 203 -7.75 -13.84 4.40
CA LYS A 203 -8.14 -12.48 4.77
C LYS A 203 -7.56 -11.43 3.82
N THR A 204 -6.26 -11.53 3.54
CA THR A 204 -5.56 -10.61 2.65
C THR A 204 -6.16 -10.65 1.24
N PHE A 205 -6.38 -11.85 0.70
CA PHE A 205 -6.97 -12.02 -0.62
C PHE A 205 -8.41 -11.50 -0.67
N SER A 206 -9.22 -11.78 0.35
CA SER A 206 -10.61 -11.30 0.43
C SER A 206 -10.67 -9.78 0.44
N TYR A 207 -9.78 -9.12 1.17
CA TYR A 207 -9.67 -7.66 1.19
C TYR A 207 -9.30 -7.10 -0.19
N MET A 208 -8.31 -7.68 -0.86
CA MET A 208 -7.93 -7.29 -2.22
C MET A 208 -9.08 -7.47 -3.21
N ARG A 209 -9.83 -8.56 -3.12
CA ARG A 209 -10.97 -8.84 -4.01
C ARG A 209 -12.08 -7.79 -3.88
N ILE A 210 -12.36 -7.32 -2.67
CA ILE A 210 -13.34 -6.25 -2.43
C ILE A 210 -12.84 -4.94 -3.05
N SER A 211 -11.60 -4.57 -2.81
CA SER A 211 -11.02 -3.33 -3.36
C SER A 211 -10.82 -3.39 -4.88
N SER A 212 -10.71 -4.59 -5.45
CA SER A 212 -10.54 -4.82 -6.89
C SER A 212 -11.84 -5.07 -7.67
N SER A 213 -13.00 -5.00 -7.02
CA SER A 213 -14.31 -5.12 -7.73
C SER A 213 -14.45 -4.07 -8.85
N VAL A 214 -13.71 -2.98 -8.75
CA VAL A 214 -13.52 -1.95 -9.78
C VAL A 214 -12.84 -2.49 -11.05
N ASN A 215 -12.05 -3.56 -10.96
CA ASN A 215 -11.28 -4.12 -12.08
C ASN A 215 -12.09 -4.93 -13.10
N ALA A 216 -13.37 -5.18 -12.86
CA ALA A 216 -14.22 -5.90 -13.82
C ALA A 216 -14.29 -5.19 -15.18
N HIS A 217 -14.19 -3.86 -15.21
CA HIS A 217 -14.18 -3.05 -16.44
C HIS A 217 -12.83 -3.10 -17.18
N ILE A 218 -11.71 -3.23 -16.45
CA ILE A 218 -10.38 -3.34 -17.05
C ILE A 218 -10.22 -4.66 -17.80
N ALA A 219 -10.86 -5.72 -17.31
CA ALA A 219 -10.82 -7.05 -17.91
C ALA A 219 -11.32 -7.09 -19.36
N VAL A 220 -12.20 -6.18 -19.72
CA VAL A 220 -12.79 -6.07 -21.08
C VAL A 220 -12.13 -4.97 -21.93
N GLY A 221 -11.05 -4.35 -21.46
CA GLY A 221 -10.36 -3.29 -22.20
C GLY A 221 -11.13 -1.96 -22.25
N ASP A 222 -12.06 -1.74 -21.33
CA ASP A 222 -12.77 -0.46 -21.21
C ASP A 222 -11.90 0.58 -20.49
N TRP A 223 -11.13 1.32 -21.25
CA TRP A 223 -10.26 2.39 -20.77
C TRP A 223 -10.95 3.77 -20.70
N SER A 224 -12.25 3.83 -20.92
CA SER A 224 -13.03 5.10 -20.94
C SER A 224 -12.94 5.85 -19.60
N LYS A 225 -12.72 5.16 -18.50
CA LYS A 225 -12.60 5.74 -17.16
C LYS A 225 -11.24 6.38 -16.85
N LEU A 226 -10.23 6.19 -17.68
CA LEU A 226 -8.91 6.78 -17.44
C LEU A 226 -8.91 8.31 -17.41
N GLY A 227 -9.78 8.93 -18.18
CA GLY A 227 -9.91 10.38 -18.24
C GLY A 227 -10.99 10.99 -17.33
N ALA A 228 -11.75 10.17 -16.60
CA ALA A 228 -12.91 10.62 -15.82
C ALA A 228 -12.59 10.88 -14.33
N GLY A 229 -11.32 10.82 -13.94
CA GLY A 229 -10.92 10.98 -12.55
C GLY A 229 -10.67 12.41 -12.13
N TYR A 230 -10.54 12.62 -10.82
CA TYR A 230 -10.27 13.92 -10.20
C TYR A 230 -8.87 14.45 -10.48
N ILE A 231 -7.91 13.56 -10.76
CA ILE A 231 -6.51 13.90 -11.00
C ILE A 231 -6.19 13.64 -12.47
N PRO A 232 -5.52 14.56 -13.17
CA PRO A 232 -5.10 14.38 -14.55
C PRO A 232 -4.27 13.11 -14.75
N LEU A 233 -4.50 12.37 -15.82
CA LEU A 233 -3.75 11.19 -16.20
C LEU A 233 -2.24 11.44 -16.21
N TYR A 234 -1.82 12.62 -16.67
CA TYR A 234 -0.42 13.02 -16.72
C TYR A 234 0.29 12.99 -15.35
N ASP A 235 -0.42 13.38 -14.27
CA ASP A 235 0.16 13.38 -12.93
C ASP A 235 0.33 11.95 -12.39
N TYR A 236 -0.60 11.04 -12.71
CA TYR A 236 -0.40 9.62 -12.44
C TYR A 236 0.78 9.04 -13.22
N MET A 237 0.97 9.43 -14.47
CA MET A 237 2.10 8.96 -15.28
C MET A 237 3.43 9.39 -14.68
N LYS A 238 3.52 10.60 -14.09
CA LYS A 238 4.70 11.03 -13.35
C LYS A 238 4.93 10.18 -12.10
N LEU A 239 3.88 9.97 -11.28
CA LEU A 239 3.96 9.14 -10.09
C LEU A 239 4.49 7.74 -10.44
N PHE A 240 3.96 7.11 -11.47
CA PHE A 240 4.36 5.76 -11.86
C PHE A 240 5.75 5.70 -12.47
N ALA A 241 6.20 6.75 -13.14
CA ALA A 241 7.59 6.87 -13.57
C ALA A 241 8.58 6.97 -12.39
N GLU A 242 8.16 7.55 -11.25
CA GLU A 242 8.97 7.51 -10.01
C GLU A 242 8.94 6.11 -9.37
N LEU A 243 7.80 5.43 -9.35
CA LEU A 243 7.70 4.05 -8.87
C LEU A 243 8.60 3.08 -9.64
N GLU A 244 8.73 3.24 -10.95
CA GLU A 244 9.64 2.46 -11.79
C GLU A 244 11.12 2.61 -11.39
N LYS A 245 11.49 3.70 -10.72
CA LYS A 245 12.86 3.96 -10.26
C LYS A 245 13.16 3.38 -8.88
N CYS A 246 12.15 2.89 -8.15
CA CYS A 246 12.33 2.30 -6.82
C CYS A 246 12.93 0.88 -6.84
N ALA A 247 13.18 0.31 -8.01
CA ALA A 247 13.69 -1.05 -8.19
C ALA A 247 15.20 -1.16 -7.99
#